data_6ac45f300bf28e1775c6d94678a72f4f
#
_entry.id   6ac45f300bf28e1775c6d94678a72f4f
#
_cell.length_a   1.000
_cell.length_b   1.000
_cell.length_c   1.000
_cell.angle_alpha   90.00
_cell.angle_beta   90.00
_cell.angle_gamma   90.00
#
_symmetry.space_group_name_H-M   'P 1'
#
loop_
_entity.id
_entity.type
_entity.pdbx_description
1 polymer ?
#
loop_
_entity_poly.entity_id
_entity_poly.type
_entity_poly.pdbx_seq_one_letter_code
_entity_poly.pdbx_strand_id
1 'polypeptide(L)'
;MSTEQNKAVVRRFIERTLNDLDATLVDELFAPDYVNHLVPGGREGFKQFVPMLRSAFPDLKFHNSIEHLIAEGDHVVARITFHFTNAGKEATASDLAEFRLANGKIVEDWPPSGTAALLQQVGVTLPSG
;
A
#
# COMPACT_ATOMS: atom_id res chain seq x y z
N MET A 1 -5.88 1.15 20.88
CA MET A 1 -6.78 1.14 19.72
C MET A 1 -7.40 -0.23 19.61
N SER A 2 -8.67 -0.30 19.23
CA SER A 2 -9.33 -1.58 19.01
C SER A 2 -8.91 -2.19 17.67
N THR A 3 -9.12 -3.50 17.53
CA THR A 3 -8.87 -4.18 16.25
C THR A 3 -9.74 -3.61 15.14
N GLU A 4 -10.97 -3.20 15.44
CA GLU A 4 -11.86 -2.61 14.43
C GLU A 4 -11.34 -1.22 13.97
N GLN A 5 -10.80 -0.43 14.89
CA GLN A 5 -10.19 0.85 14.54
C GLN A 5 -8.93 0.65 13.70
N ASN A 6 -8.12 -0.34 14.03
CA ASN A 6 -6.91 -0.67 13.26
C ASN A 6 -7.26 -1.15 11.85
N LYS A 7 -8.29 -1.97 11.70
CA LYS A 7 -8.79 -2.39 10.38
C LYS A 7 -9.26 -1.20 9.56
N ALA A 8 -9.93 -0.23 10.18
CA ALA A 8 -10.42 0.96 9.48
C ALA A 8 -9.27 1.80 8.93
N VAL A 9 -8.16 1.93 9.68
CA VAL A 9 -6.97 2.65 9.22
C VAL A 9 -6.37 1.95 8.00
N VAL A 10 -6.21 0.63 8.05
CA VAL A 10 -5.65 -0.15 6.94
C VAL A 10 -6.56 -0.07 5.70
N ARG A 11 -7.88 -0.17 5.87
CA ARG A 11 -8.83 -0.03 4.77
C ARG A 11 -8.70 1.33 4.11
N ARG A 12 -8.60 2.38 4.90
CA ARG A 12 -8.48 3.74 4.39
C ARG A 12 -7.18 3.93 3.60
N PHE A 13 -6.08 3.33 4.08
CA PHE A 13 -4.80 3.34 3.37
C PHE A 13 -4.94 2.68 1.98
N ILE A 14 -5.52 1.48 1.93
CA ILE A 14 -5.62 0.73 0.68
C ILE A 14 -6.57 1.44 -0.30
N GLU A 15 -7.73 1.88 0.17
CA GLU A 15 -8.76 2.45 -0.70
C GLU A 15 -8.43 3.87 -1.15
N ARG A 16 -7.79 4.67 -0.30
CA ARG A 16 -7.53 6.08 -0.61
C ARG A 16 -6.10 6.32 -1.08
N THR A 17 -5.11 5.88 -0.31
CA THR A 17 -3.72 6.17 -0.66
C THR A 17 -3.26 5.34 -1.84
N LEU A 18 -3.52 4.04 -1.85
CA LEU A 18 -3.07 3.19 -2.95
C LEU A 18 -3.96 3.30 -4.18
N ASN A 19 -5.26 3.08 -4.04
CA ASN A 19 -6.15 3.06 -5.21
C ASN A 19 -6.24 4.41 -5.90
N ASP A 20 -6.32 5.49 -5.14
CA ASP A 20 -6.42 6.84 -5.70
C ASP A 20 -5.05 7.46 -5.96
N LEU A 21 -3.95 6.79 -5.61
CA LEU A 21 -2.59 7.32 -5.68
C LEU A 21 -2.53 8.71 -5.03
N ASP A 22 -3.04 8.81 -3.81
CA ASP A 22 -3.19 10.05 -3.08
C ASP A 22 -2.32 10.03 -1.82
N ALA A 23 -1.28 10.87 -1.80
CA ALA A 23 -0.34 10.96 -0.68
C ALA A 23 -0.79 11.93 0.41
N THR A 24 -1.94 12.59 0.27
CA THR A 24 -2.37 13.63 1.23
C THR A 24 -2.68 13.08 2.61
N LEU A 25 -3.00 11.78 2.72
CA LEU A 25 -3.32 11.14 3.99
C LEU A 25 -2.11 10.48 4.68
N VAL A 26 -0.93 10.52 4.06
CA VAL A 26 0.24 9.80 4.56
C VAL A 26 0.61 10.23 6.00
N ASP A 27 0.65 11.54 6.27
CA ASP A 27 0.98 12.03 7.61
C ASP A 27 -0.07 11.65 8.66
N GLU A 28 -1.32 11.49 8.25
CA GLU A 28 -2.40 11.08 9.14
C GLU A 28 -2.37 9.57 9.41
N LEU A 29 -2.11 8.76 8.38
CA LEU A 29 -2.21 7.31 8.48
C LEU A 29 -0.92 6.64 8.96
N PHE A 30 0.24 7.24 8.73
CA PHE A 30 1.53 6.64 9.05
C PHE A 30 2.20 7.34 10.22
N ALA A 31 2.84 6.55 11.09
CA ALA A 31 3.65 7.06 12.18
C ALA A 31 4.94 7.71 11.65
N PRO A 32 5.55 8.65 12.39
CA PRO A 32 6.82 9.26 11.97
C PRO A 32 7.95 8.26 11.73
N ASP A 33 7.95 7.14 12.48
CA ASP A 33 8.95 6.07 12.37
C ASP A 33 8.49 4.90 11.49
N TYR A 34 7.52 5.12 10.62
CA TYR A 34 6.98 4.13 9.70
C TYR A 34 8.07 3.49 8.83
N VAL A 35 7.98 2.17 8.67
CA VAL A 35 8.87 1.38 7.82
C VAL A 35 8.03 0.57 6.82
N ASN A 36 8.38 0.67 5.54
CA ASN A 36 7.82 -0.17 4.48
C ASN A 36 8.89 -1.12 3.99
N HIS A 37 8.59 -2.40 3.94
CA HIS A 37 9.57 -3.42 3.55
C HIS A 37 9.73 -3.57 2.04
N LEU A 38 9.10 -2.72 1.25
CA LEU A 38 9.25 -2.68 -0.21
C LEU A 38 9.74 -1.31 -0.69
N VAL A 39 9.16 -0.22 -0.18
CA VAL A 39 9.49 1.15 -0.60
C VAL A 39 10.46 1.74 0.44
N PRO A 40 11.66 2.18 0.02
CA PRO A 40 12.64 2.71 0.95
C PRO A 40 12.32 4.12 1.41
N GLY A 41 12.99 4.57 2.47
CA GLY A 41 12.97 5.96 2.90
C GLY A 41 11.92 6.31 3.95
N GLY A 42 11.23 5.33 4.53
CA GLY A 42 10.25 5.56 5.59
C GLY A 42 9.03 6.36 5.13
N ARG A 43 8.43 7.11 6.04
CA ARG A 43 7.22 7.89 5.74
C ARG A 43 7.46 8.93 4.64
N GLU A 44 8.56 9.66 4.71
CA GLU A 44 8.88 10.66 3.68
C GLU A 44 9.17 10.01 2.34
N GLY A 45 9.86 8.86 2.33
CA GLY A 45 10.10 8.10 1.10
C GLY A 45 8.80 7.64 0.45
N PHE A 46 7.86 7.14 1.23
CA PHE A 46 6.55 6.74 0.71
C PHE A 46 5.76 7.93 0.20
N LYS A 47 5.83 9.05 0.92
CA LYS A 47 5.14 10.29 0.55
C LYS A 47 5.61 10.84 -0.80
N GLN A 48 6.90 10.65 -1.12
CA GLN A 48 7.47 11.03 -2.41
C GLN A 48 7.21 9.98 -3.49
N PHE A 49 7.11 8.72 -3.10
CA PHE A 49 6.92 7.60 -4.01
C PHE A 49 5.61 7.70 -4.80
N VAL A 50 4.51 8.05 -4.14
CA VAL A 50 3.18 8.11 -4.78
C VAL A 50 3.13 9.17 -5.89
N PRO A 51 3.54 10.44 -5.66
CA PRO A 51 3.59 11.42 -6.75
C PRO A 51 4.55 11.03 -7.86
N MET A 52 5.66 10.37 -7.52
CA MET A 52 6.62 9.89 -8.51
C MET A 52 5.97 8.86 -9.44
N LEU A 53 5.20 7.93 -8.89
CA LEU A 53 4.46 6.95 -9.70
C LEU A 53 3.48 7.64 -10.63
N ARG A 54 2.73 8.61 -10.14
CA ARG A 54 1.76 9.35 -10.96
C ARG A 54 2.44 10.12 -12.10
N SER A 55 3.60 10.70 -11.81
CA SER A 55 4.35 11.48 -12.79
C SER A 55 5.03 10.60 -13.84
N ALA A 56 5.67 9.51 -13.40
CA ALA A 56 6.40 8.61 -14.29
C ALA A 56 5.46 7.69 -15.09
N PHE A 57 4.32 7.33 -14.53
CA PHE A 57 3.37 6.40 -15.14
C PHE A 57 1.95 6.96 -15.06
N PRO A 58 1.62 7.97 -15.90
CA PRO A 58 0.33 8.66 -15.79
C PRO A 58 -0.89 7.78 -16.08
N ASP A 59 -0.70 6.65 -16.77
CA ASP A 59 -1.78 5.71 -17.05
C ASP A 59 -1.92 4.60 -15.99
N LEU A 60 -1.02 4.58 -15.00
CA LEU A 60 -1.05 3.55 -13.96
C LEU A 60 -2.26 3.75 -13.06
N LYS A 61 -3.02 2.67 -12.87
CA LYS A 61 -4.17 2.65 -11.97
C LYS A 61 -4.15 1.38 -11.14
N PHE A 62 -4.50 1.54 -9.88
CA PHE A 62 -4.67 0.44 -8.94
C PHE A 62 -6.16 0.27 -8.65
N HIS A 63 -6.64 -0.97 -8.82
CA HIS A 63 -8.02 -1.36 -8.52
C HIS A 63 -7.96 -2.50 -7.50
N ASN A 64 -7.43 -2.21 -6.31
CA ASN A 64 -7.26 -3.22 -5.28
C ASN A 64 -8.58 -3.42 -4.54
N SER A 65 -8.99 -4.68 -4.37
CA SER A 65 -10.20 -5.06 -3.64
C SER A 65 -9.81 -5.80 -2.38
N ILE A 66 -10.32 -5.33 -1.24
CA ILE A 66 -10.08 -6.00 0.05
C ILE A 66 -11.08 -7.12 0.19
N GLU A 67 -10.57 -8.36 0.24
CA GLU A 67 -11.42 -9.55 0.45
C GLU A 67 -11.71 -9.76 1.93
N HIS A 68 -10.67 -9.68 2.77
CA HIS A 68 -10.77 -9.87 4.21
C HIS A 68 -9.79 -8.98 4.93
N LEU A 69 -10.17 -8.52 6.13
CA LEU A 69 -9.28 -7.89 7.09
C LEU A 69 -9.34 -8.72 8.37
N ILE A 70 -8.18 -9.21 8.81
CA ILE A 70 -8.04 -10.04 9.99
C ILE A 70 -7.10 -9.30 10.94
N ALA A 71 -7.50 -9.11 12.18
CA ALA A 71 -6.69 -8.37 13.15
C ALA A 71 -6.52 -9.16 14.43
N GLU A 72 -5.30 -9.15 14.97
CA GLU A 72 -4.97 -9.69 16.26
C GLU A 72 -3.95 -8.76 16.92
N GLY A 73 -4.25 -8.30 18.14
CA GLY A 73 -3.39 -7.35 18.82
C GLY A 73 -3.25 -6.06 18.01
N ASP A 74 -2.02 -5.67 17.73
CA ASP A 74 -1.70 -4.49 16.94
C ASP A 74 -1.38 -4.81 15.47
N HIS A 75 -1.63 -6.03 15.02
CA HIS A 75 -1.41 -6.47 13.64
C HIS A 75 -2.71 -6.60 12.88
N VAL A 76 -2.70 -6.19 11.61
CA VAL A 76 -3.80 -6.38 10.66
C VAL A 76 -3.24 -7.07 9.43
N VAL A 77 -3.91 -8.14 9.00
CA VAL A 77 -3.60 -8.81 7.73
C VAL A 77 -4.76 -8.53 6.76
N ALA A 78 -4.42 -8.05 5.58
CA ALA A 78 -5.38 -7.79 4.52
C ALA A 78 -5.19 -8.81 3.40
N ARG A 79 -6.24 -9.57 3.08
CA ARG A 79 -6.27 -10.36 1.86
C ARG A 79 -6.83 -9.48 0.77
N ILE A 80 -6.03 -9.28 -0.28
CA ILE A 80 -6.32 -8.29 -1.32
C ILE A 80 -6.24 -8.96 -2.68
N THR A 81 -7.21 -8.66 -3.55
CA THR A 81 -7.09 -8.92 -4.98
C THR A 81 -6.50 -7.65 -5.60
N PHE A 82 -5.26 -7.74 -6.06
CA PHE A 82 -4.56 -6.66 -6.73
C PHE A 82 -4.90 -6.69 -8.21
N HIS A 83 -5.31 -5.55 -8.76
CA HIS A 83 -5.55 -5.38 -10.18
C HIS A 83 -4.90 -4.09 -10.62
N PHE A 84 -3.83 -4.18 -11.41
CA PHE A 84 -3.08 -3.04 -11.91
C PHE A 84 -3.27 -2.92 -13.40
N THR A 85 -3.47 -1.68 -13.88
CA THR A 85 -3.52 -1.38 -15.32
C THR A 85 -2.57 -0.24 -15.63
N ASN A 86 -1.92 -0.29 -16.78
CA ASN A 86 -1.02 0.77 -17.23
C ASN A 86 -0.82 0.66 -18.76
N ALA A 87 -1.21 1.71 -19.50
CA ALA A 87 -0.94 1.81 -20.93
C ALA A 87 -1.37 0.57 -21.71
N GLY A 88 -2.54 0.03 -21.42
CA GLY A 88 -3.08 -1.17 -22.10
C GLY A 88 -2.59 -2.50 -21.56
N LYS A 89 -1.71 -2.49 -20.57
CA LYS A 89 -1.25 -3.70 -19.87
C LYS A 89 -2.05 -3.90 -18.60
N GLU A 90 -2.21 -5.16 -18.20
CA GLU A 90 -3.02 -5.53 -17.06
C GLU A 90 -2.37 -6.68 -16.30
N ALA A 91 -2.43 -6.63 -14.97
CA ALA A 91 -1.96 -7.70 -14.10
C ALA A 91 -2.89 -7.84 -12.92
N THR A 92 -3.18 -9.09 -12.52
CA THR A 92 -4.06 -9.40 -11.40
C THR A 92 -3.45 -10.52 -10.57
N ALA A 93 -3.52 -10.39 -9.25
CA ALA A 93 -3.09 -11.44 -8.31
C ALA A 93 -3.80 -11.24 -6.97
N SER A 94 -4.00 -12.33 -6.24
CA SER A 94 -4.49 -12.26 -4.86
C SER A 94 -3.37 -12.62 -3.91
N ASP A 95 -3.19 -11.81 -2.86
CA ASP A 95 -2.11 -12.03 -1.90
C ASP A 95 -2.45 -11.36 -0.57
N LEU A 96 -1.57 -11.51 0.40
CA LEU A 96 -1.71 -10.98 1.74
C LEU A 96 -0.71 -9.85 1.98
N ALA A 97 -1.16 -8.80 2.64
CA ALA A 97 -0.32 -7.74 3.17
C ALA A 97 -0.50 -7.69 4.68
N GLU A 98 0.56 -7.41 5.41
CA GLU A 98 0.51 -7.32 6.87
C GLU A 98 0.93 -5.93 7.32
N PHE A 99 0.25 -5.43 8.36
CA PHE A 99 0.49 -4.11 8.91
C PHE A 99 0.58 -4.20 10.43
N ARG A 100 1.48 -3.43 11.03
CA ARG A 100 1.51 -3.23 12.46
C ARG A 100 1.15 -1.78 12.76
N LEU A 101 0.29 -1.57 13.76
CA LEU A 101 -0.21 -0.25 14.11
C LEU A 101 0.14 0.11 15.56
N ALA A 102 0.27 1.40 15.82
CA ALA A 102 0.42 1.94 17.15
C ALA A 102 -0.25 3.31 17.19
N ASN A 103 -1.06 3.54 18.22
CA ASN A 103 -1.75 4.81 18.45
C ASN A 103 -2.55 5.28 17.22
N GLY A 104 -3.20 4.32 16.53
CA GLY A 104 -4.05 4.62 15.38
C GLY A 104 -3.31 4.93 14.10
N LYS A 105 -2.00 4.62 14.03
CA LYS A 105 -1.19 4.87 12.84
C LYS A 105 -0.43 3.61 12.43
N ILE A 106 -0.17 3.46 11.14
CA ILE A 106 0.63 2.35 10.61
C ILE A 106 2.09 2.63 10.91
N VAL A 107 2.76 1.72 11.63
CA VAL A 107 4.18 1.84 11.95
C VAL A 107 5.04 0.91 11.12
N GLU A 108 4.47 -0.16 10.59
CA GLU A 108 5.22 -1.10 9.76
C GLU A 108 4.29 -1.76 8.75
N ASP A 109 4.81 -1.98 7.54
CA ASP A 109 4.05 -2.46 6.40
C ASP A 109 4.88 -3.51 5.67
N TRP A 110 4.36 -4.72 5.59
CA TRP A 110 4.92 -5.83 4.81
C TRP A 110 4.05 -6.05 3.58
N PRO A 111 4.36 -5.35 2.45
CA PRO A 111 3.64 -5.60 1.20
C PRO A 111 3.86 -7.03 0.71
N PRO A 112 2.97 -7.58 -0.12
CA PRO A 112 3.19 -8.91 -0.69
C PRO A 112 4.51 -8.99 -1.44
N SER A 113 5.23 -10.11 -1.29
CA SER A 113 6.55 -10.29 -1.89
C SER A 113 6.52 -10.24 -3.43
N GLY A 114 5.36 -10.52 -4.04
CA GLY A 114 5.19 -10.48 -5.49
C GLY A 114 4.83 -9.12 -6.07
N THR A 115 4.72 -8.07 -5.25
CA THR A 115 4.25 -6.76 -5.71
C THR A 115 5.13 -6.17 -6.80
N ALA A 116 6.46 -6.21 -6.64
CA ALA A 116 7.38 -5.68 -7.65
C ALA A 116 7.24 -6.41 -8.98
N ALA A 117 7.13 -7.75 -8.96
CA ALA A 117 6.95 -8.54 -10.17
C ALA A 117 5.61 -8.23 -10.84
N LEU A 118 4.55 -8.04 -10.06
CA LEU A 118 3.24 -7.69 -10.58
C LEU A 118 3.26 -6.32 -11.27
N LEU A 119 3.93 -5.34 -10.67
CA LEU A 119 4.11 -4.02 -11.26
C LEU A 119 4.92 -4.09 -12.56
N GLN A 120 5.97 -4.94 -12.61
CA GLN A 120 6.76 -5.11 -13.82
C GLN A 120 5.93 -5.65 -14.97
N GLN A 121 4.92 -6.49 -14.70
CA GLN A 121 4.03 -7.01 -15.73
C GLN A 121 3.25 -5.90 -16.44
N VAL A 122 3.04 -4.77 -15.79
CA VAL A 122 2.38 -3.59 -16.40
C VAL A 122 3.39 -2.50 -16.76
N GLY A 123 4.69 -2.80 -16.76
CA GLY A 123 5.73 -1.88 -17.21
C GLY A 123 6.20 -0.90 -16.17
N VAL A 124 5.95 -1.15 -14.88
CA VAL A 124 6.36 -0.28 -13.79
C VAL A 124 7.54 -0.91 -13.05
N THR A 125 8.65 -0.17 -12.92
CA THR A 125 9.83 -0.58 -12.17
C THR A 125 9.92 0.25 -10.90
N LEU A 126 10.05 -0.44 -9.74
CA LEU A 126 10.19 0.25 -8.46
C LEU A 126 11.63 0.75 -8.29
N PRO A 127 11.82 1.85 -7.52
CA PRO A 127 13.17 2.31 -7.20
C PRO A 127 13.90 1.27 -6.35
N SER A 128 15.19 1.06 -6.65
CA SER A 128 16.05 0.21 -5.82
C SER A 128 16.54 1.01 -4.63
N GLY A 129 16.33 0.48 -3.43
CA GLY A 129 16.63 1.18 -2.18
C GLY A 129 18.04 0.98 -1.68
#